data_2a29dcbaa2821f321408507972a84668
#
_entry.id   2a29dcbaa2821f321408507972a84668
#
_cell.length_a   1.000
_cell.length_b   1.000
_cell.length_c   1.000
_cell.angle_alpha   90.00
_cell.angle_beta   90.00
_cell.angle_gamma   90.00
#
_symmetry.space_group_name_H-M   'P 1'
#
loop_
_entity.id
_entity.type
_entity.pdbx_description
1 polymer ?
#
loop_
_entity_poly.entity_id
_entity_poly.type
_entity_poly.pdbx_seq_one_letter_code
_entity_poly.pdbx_strand_id
1 'polypeptide(L)'
;TRWHSVTGVQTCALPIYWEANNPAQLAKVLKTLEGIQKEFGKVSLADLIVLGGCAGIEKAAKNAGHTITVPFTPGRADASQEQTDVESFTVLEPLADGFRNYMKTKYTLSAEEMLVDKAQLLNLTAPEMTVLVGGMRVLNTNFDKSKLGVFTNRPEALTNDFFVNLLDMSTTWKGIAGSKDVFEGRDRKSGEVKWTATRVDLVFGSNSELRALAEVYGCADSNEKFVKDFVAAWTKVMNLDRFDLA
;
A
#
# COMPACT_ATOMS: atom_id res chain seq x y z
N THR A 1 -33.82 -9.88 -6.26
CA THR A 1 -33.04 -8.84 -6.91
C THR A 1 -31.59 -9.24 -6.72
N ARG A 2 -30.96 -9.84 -7.74
CA ARG A 2 -29.53 -10.13 -7.71
C ARG A 2 -28.79 -8.81 -7.77
N TRP A 3 -28.22 -8.40 -6.66
CA TRP A 3 -27.16 -7.42 -6.66
C TRP A 3 -25.98 -8.09 -7.35
N HIS A 4 -25.76 -7.79 -8.61
CA HIS A 4 -24.51 -8.08 -9.24
C HIS A 4 -23.52 -7.16 -8.52
N SER A 5 -22.60 -7.74 -7.77
CA SER A 5 -21.48 -7.04 -7.19
C SER A 5 -20.73 -6.35 -8.34
N VAL A 6 -20.99 -5.07 -8.53
CA VAL A 6 -20.21 -4.23 -9.46
C VAL A 6 -18.94 -3.88 -8.73
N THR A 7 -18.10 -4.87 -8.55
CA THR A 7 -16.75 -4.73 -8.03
C THR A 7 -15.78 -4.58 -9.19
N GLY A 8 -16.20 -3.84 -10.19
CA GLY A 8 -15.25 -3.40 -11.17
C GLY A 8 -14.31 -2.41 -10.51
N VAL A 9 -12.99 -2.62 -10.55
CA VAL A 9 -12.09 -1.48 -10.65
C VAL A 9 -12.59 -0.79 -11.92
N GLN A 10 -13.52 0.14 -11.67
CA GLN A 10 -14.24 0.72 -12.76
C GLN A 10 -13.24 1.48 -13.58
N THR A 11 -13.10 1.07 -14.81
CA THR A 11 -12.48 1.86 -15.87
C THR A 11 -13.22 3.18 -16.06
N CYS A 12 -14.30 3.41 -15.28
CA CYS A 12 -15.15 4.55 -15.31
C CYS A 12 -14.63 5.66 -14.41
N ALA A 13 -14.34 6.68 -15.08
CA ALA A 13 -14.27 8.10 -14.78
C ALA A 13 -13.64 8.56 -13.45
N LEU A 14 -14.15 8.26 -12.25
CA LEU A 14 -13.74 8.98 -11.05
C LEU A 14 -12.49 8.46 -10.36
N PRO A 15 -12.35 7.16 -9.96
CA PRO A 15 -11.14 6.69 -9.29
C PRO A 15 -9.87 6.81 -10.14
N ILE A 16 -10.01 6.78 -11.47
CA ILE A 16 -8.89 6.98 -12.40
C ILE A 16 -8.35 8.41 -12.33
N TYR A 17 -9.22 9.39 -12.10
CA TYR A 17 -8.85 10.82 -12.06
C TYR A 17 -8.53 11.32 -10.66
N TRP A 18 -8.72 10.51 -9.62
CA TRP A 18 -8.36 10.92 -8.26
C TRP A 18 -6.86 11.15 -8.14
N GLU A 19 -6.48 12.28 -7.57
CA GLU A 19 -5.08 12.65 -7.38
C GLU A 19 -4.28 11.54 -6.69
N ALA A 20 -4.86 10.93 -5.65
CA ALA A 20 -4.26 9.83 -4.90
C ALA A 20 -3.81 8.63 -5.78
N ASN A 21 -4.39 8.46 -6.95
CA ASN A 21 -4.10 7.36 -7.87
C ASN A 21 -3.07 7.72 -8.95
N ASN A 22 -2.54 8.95 -8.93
CA ASN A 22 -1.55 9.42 -9.89
C ASN A 22 -2.00 9.17 -11.36
N PRO A 23 -3.02 9.89 -11.87
CA PRO A 23 -3.73 9.57 -13.11
C PRO A 23 -2.82 9.36 -14.32
N ALA A 24 -1.76 10.14 -14.45
CA ALA A 24 -0.83 10.04 -15.58
C ALA A 24 -0.04 8.71 -15.58
N GLN A 25 0.31 8.20 -14.40
CA GLN A 25 0.98 6.90 -14.26
C GLN A 25 -0.03 5.76 -14.44
N LEU A 26 -1.20 5.88 -13.83
CA LEU A 26 -2.27 4.89 -13.93
C LEU A 26 -2.70 4.67 -15.39
N ALA A 27 -2.87 5.73 -16.17
CA ALA A 27 -3.23 5.62 -17.59
C ALA A 27 -2.24 4.76 -18.41
N LYS A 28 -0.94 4.84 -18.10
CA LYS A 28 0.07 4.00 -18.78
C LYS A 28 -0.09 2.52 -18.43
N VAL A 29 -0.36 2.22 -17.17
CA VAL A 29 -0.58 0.83 -16.71
C VAL A 29 -1.86 0.28 -17.32
N LEU A 30 -2.96 1.03 -17.27
CA LEU A 30 -4.24 0.62 -17.84
C LEU A 30 -4.11 0.33 -19.34
N LYS A 31 -3.45 1.19 -20.10
CA LYS A 31 -3.20 0.96 -21.54
C LYS A 31 -2.48 -0.36 -21.82
N THR A 32 -1.53 -0.76 -20.95
CA THR A 32 -0.82 -2.04 -21.07
C THR A 32 -1.77 -3.21 -20.78
N LEU A 33 -2.56 -3.11 -19.72
CA LEU A 33 -3.51 -4.16 -19.33
C LEU A 33 -4.64 -4.31 -20.36
N GLU A 34 -5.14 -3.21 -20.94
CA GLU A 34 -6.10 -3.23 -22.06
C GLU A 34 -5.53 -3.92 -23.29
N GLY A 35 -4.23 -3.76 -23.56
CA GLY A 35 -3.54 -4.52 -24.61
C GLY A 35 -3.61 -6.02 -24.37
N ILE A 36 -3.28 -6.45 -23.14
CA ILE A 36 -3.36 -7.85 -22.72
C ILE A 36 -4.81 -8.37 -22.80
N GLN A 37 -5.78 -7.57 -22.34
CA GLN A 37 -7.20 -7.93 -22.42
C GLN A 37 -7.65 -8.21 -23.85
N LYS A 38 -7.22 -7.37 -24.80
CA LYS A 38 -7.55 -7.55 -26.22
C LYS A 38 -6.96 -8.82 -26.80
N GLU A 39 -5.76 -9.21 -26.39
CA GLU A 39 -5.13 -10.45 -26.87
C GLU A 39 -5.81 -11.70 -26.31
N PHE A 40 -6.20 -11.71 -25.04
CA PHE A 40 -6.83 -12.86 -24.39
C PHE A 40 -8.34 -12.95 -24.60
N GLY A 41 -9.03 -11.84 -24.77
CA GLY A 41 -10.43 -11.76 -25.21
C GLY A 41 -11.51 -12.23 -24.22
N LYS A 42 -11.16 -12.82 -23.07
CA LYS A 42 -12.13 -13.40 -22.11
C LYS A 42 -11.81 -13.08 -20.65
N VAL A 43 -11.09 -12.02 -20.39
CA VAL A 43 -10.71 -11.58 -19.04
C VAL A 43 -11.19 -10.15 -18.82
N SER A 44 -11.68 -9.85 -17.62
CA SER A 44 -12.03 -8.48 -17.27
C SER A 44 -10.77 -7.65 -16.98
N LEU A 45 -10.83 -6.35 -17.23
CA LEU A 45 -9.75 -5.43 -16.86
C LEU A 45 -9.59 -5.39 -15.34
N ALA A 46 -10.69 -5.49 -14.59
CA ALA A 46 -10.69 -5.56 -13.14
C ALA A 46 -9.88 -6.76 -12.61
N ASP A 47 -10.06 -7.94 -13.19
CA ASP A 47 -9.25 -9.12 -12.84
C ASP A 47 -7.79 -8.94 -13.25
N LEU A 48 -7.51 -8.35 -14.41
CA LEU A 48 -6.14 -8.09 -14.86
C LEU A 48 -5.39 -7.11 -13.95
N ILE A 49 -6.06 -6.11 -13.39
CA ILE A 49 -5.46 -5.16 -12.45
C ILE A 49 -5.00 -5.91 -11.19
N VAL A 50 -5.87 -6.73 -10.61
CA VAL A 50 -5.53 -7.50 -9.41
C VAL A 50 -4.45 -8.53 -9.70
N LEU A 51 -4.55 -9.26 -10.81
CA LEU A 51 -3.55 -10.24 -11.24
C LEU A 51 -2.18 -9.58 -11.49
N GLY A 52 -2.16 -8.39 -12.10
CA GLY A 52 -0.94 -7.60 -12.28
C GLY A 52 -0.30 -7.21 -10.95
N GLY A 53 -1.11 -6.84 -9.95
CA GLY A 53 -0.66 -6.60 -8.59
C GLY A 53 -0.05 -7.85 -7.94
N CYS A 54 -0.72 -9.01 -8.07
CA CYS A 54 -0.21 -10.29 -7.57
C CYS A 54 1.16 -10.63 -8.20
N ALA A 55 1.28 -10.52 -9.53
CA ALA A 55 2.54 -10.76 -10.23
C ALA A 55 3.66 -9.79 -9.80
N GLY A 56 3.31 -8.53 -9.52
CA GLY A 56 4.25 -7.55 -8.99
C GLY A 56 4.80 -7.94 -7.61
N ILE A 57 3.94 -8.44 -6.72
CA ILE A 57 4.33 -8.92 -5.38
C ILE A 57 5.18 -10.19 -5.48
N GLU A 58 4.82 -11.15 -6.32
CA GLU A 58 5.62 -12.36 -6.56
C GLU A 58 7.03 -12.02 -7.04
N LYS A 59 7.13 -11.06 -7.96
CA LYS A 59 8.41 -10.57 -8.43
C LYS A 59 9.21 -9.89 -7.32
N ALA A 60 8.57 -9.06 -6.50
CA ALA A 60 9.23 -8.38 -5.38
C ALA A 60 9.69 -9.36 -4.30
N ALA A 61 8.90 -10.40 -4.01
CA ALA A 61 9.29 -11.49 -3.12
C ALA A 61 10.51 -12.26 -3.69
N LYS A 62 10.50 -12.55 -4.99
CA LYS A 62 11.65 -13.18 -5.67
C LYS A 62 12.90 -12.30 -5.61
N ASN A 63 12.77 -10.99 -5.76
CA ASN A 63 13.90 -10.05 -5.59
C ASN A 63 14.46 -10.05 -4.17
N ALA A 64 13.63 -10.40 -3.17
CA ALA A 64 14.04 -10.58 -1.78
C ALA A 64 14.55 -12.00 -1.46
N GLY A 65 14.60 -12.92 -2.43
CA GLY A 65 15.04 -14.29 -2.26
C GLY A 65 13.96 -15.29 -1.85
N HIS A 66 12.67 -14.89 -1.91
CA HIS A 66 11.55 -15.75 -1.56
C HIS A 66 10.76 -16.18 -2.80
N THR A 67 10.36 -17.46 -2.84
CA THR A 67 9.44 -17.97 -3.85
C THR A 67 8.08 -18.14 -3.21
N ILE A 68 7.10 -17.36 -3.67
CA ILE A 68 5.73 -17.39 -3.15
C ILE A 68 4.74 -17.22 -4.31
N THR A 69 3.58 -17.85 -4.18
CA THR A 69 2.44 -17.63 -5.07
C THR A 69 1.43 -16.76 -4.34
N VAL A 70 1.04 -15.65 -4.95
CA VAL A 70 0.00 -14.76 -4.40
C VAL A 70 -1.37 -15.28 -4.84
N PRO A 71 -2.26 -15.64 -3.91
CA PRO A 71 -3.59 -16.14 -4.26
C PRO A 71 -4.37 -15.13 -5.11
N PHE A 72 -4.95 -15.62 -6.20
CA PHE A 72 -5.80 -14.83 -7.07
C PHE A 72 -7.10 -15.59 -7.36
N THR A 73 -8.23 -14.92 -7.20
CA THR A 73 -9.54 -15.48 -7.52
C THR A 73 -10.19 -14.62 -8.61
N PRO A 74 -10.38 -15.18 -9.82
CA PRO A 74 -11.03 -14.49 -10.93
C PRO A 74 -12.54 -14.35 -10.73
N GLY A 75 -13.19 -13.53 -11.54
CA GLY A 75 -14.66 -13.42 -11.58
C GLY A 75 -15.18 -11.99 -11.41
N ARG A 76 -14.29 -10.98 -11.41
CA ARG A 76 -14.70 -9.58 -11.51
C ARG A 76 -15.22 -9.28 -12.91
N ALA A 77 -16.18 -8.37 -12.99
CA ALA A 77 -16.71 -7.87 -14.26
C ALA A 77 -16.38 -6.38 -14.41
N ASP A 78 -16.15 -5.96 -15.64
CA ASP A 78 -16.00 -4.54 -15.95
C ASP A 78 -17.38 -3.88 -16.02
N ALA A 79 -17.52 -2.67 -15.48
CA ALA A 79 -18.73 -1.87 -15.57
C ALA A 79 -18.57 -0.77 -16.63
N SER A 80 -19.65 -0.46 -17.33
CA SER A 80 -19.68 0.70 -18.22
C SER A 80 -19.93 2.00 -17.44
N GLN A 81 -19.73 3.13 -18.11
CA GLN A 81 -20.00 4.45 -17.53
C GLN A 81 -21.44 4.59 -17.06
N GLU A 82 -22.39 4.05 -17.82
CA GLU A 82 -23.83 4.10 -17.50
C GLU A 82 -24.19 3.23 -16.30
N GLN A 83 -23.37 2.25 -15.98
CA GLN A 83 -23.52 1.37 -14.81
C GLN A 83 -22.87 1.95 -13.54
N THR A 84 -22.22 3.12 -13.66
CA THR A 84 -21.49 3.76 -12.58
C THR A 84 -22.28 4.91 -12.00
N ASP A 85 -22.56 4.87 -10.69
CA ASP A 85 -23.08 6.00 -9.96
C ASP A 85 -21.95 6.97 -9.60
N VAL A 86 -21.67 7.89 -10.53
CA VAL A 86 -20.57 8.86 -10.44
C VAL A 86 -20.71 9.75 -9.21
N GLU A 87 -21.95 10.17 -8.88
CA GLU A 87 -22.21 11.09 -7.78
C GLU A 87 -21.90 10.43 -6.43
N SER A 88 -22.35 9.20 -6.22
CA SER A 88 -22.04 8.43 -5.01
C SER A 88 -20.55 8.12 -4.86
N PHE A 89 -19.81 7.94 -5.94
CA PHE A 89 -18.37 7.70 -5.91
C PHE A 89 -17.55 8.94 -5.53
N THR A 90 -18.05 10.14 -5.80
CA THR A 90 -17.31 11.39 -5.52
C THR A 90 -16.92 11.53 -4.06
N VAL A 91 -17.79 11.12 -3.13
CA VAL A 91 -17.53 11.20 -1.69
C VAL A 91 -16.51 10.18 -1.18
N LEU A 92 -16.16 9.20 -2.00
CA LEU A 92 -15.17 8.17 -1.68
C LEU A 92 -13.74 8.57 -2.06
N GLU A 93 -13.51 9.73 -2.67
CA GLU A 93 -12.18 10.21 -2.99
C GLU A 93 -11.32 10.27 -1.72
N PRO A 94 -10.16 9.61 -1.70
CA PRO A 94 -9.31 9.59 -0.51
C PRO A 94 -8.81 11.00 -0.15
N LEU A 95 -9.04 11.42 1.08
CA LEU A 95 -8.47 12.65 1.64
C LEU A 95 -7.05 12.40 2.15
N ALA A 96 -6.80 11.21 2.66
CA ALA A 96 -5.51 10.72 3.08
C ALA A 96 -5.41 9.21 2.82
N ASP A 97 -4.20 8.73 2.60
CA ASP A 97 -3.90 7.32 2.49
C ASP A 97 -2.50 7.04 3.09
N GLY A 98 -2.49 6.66 4.37
CA GLY A 98 -1.27 6.38 5.10
C GLY A 98 -0.47 5.19 4.53
N PHE A 99 -1.12 4.27 3.81
CA PHE A 99 -0.43 3.16 3.12
C PHE A 99 0.48 3.66 2.00
N ARG A 100 0.14 4.78 1.36
CA ARG A 100 0.92 5.39 0.26
C ARG A 100 1.55 6.73 0.62
N ASN A 101 1.54 7.14 1.89
CA ASN A 101 1.99 8.47 2.34
C ASN A 101 1.33 9.64 1.57
N TYR A 102 0.04 9.48 1.23
CA TYR A 102 -0.75 10.51 0.56
C TYR A 102 -1.56 11.31 1.55
N MET A 103 -1.57 12.62 1.37
CA MET A 103 -2.44 13.54 2.09
C MET A 103 -2.79 14.72 1.18
N LYS A 104 -4.08 14.90 0.88
CA LYS A 104 -4.56 15.94 -0.04
C LYS A 104 -4.33 17.35 0.51
N THR A 105 -4.49 17.54 1.82
CA THR A 105 -4.30 18.81 2.52
C THR A 105 -4.06 18.56 4.00
N LYS A 106 -3.86 19.64 4.77
CA LYS A 106 -3.81 19.52 6.23
C LYS A 106 -5.21 19.36 6.81
N TYR A 107 -5.38 18.36 7.66
CA TYR A 107 -6.61 18.08 8.39
C TYR A 107 -6.41 18.34 9.88
N THR A 108 -7.51 18.37 10.63
CA THR A 108 -7.49 18.45 12.10
C THR A 108 -7.05 17.13 12.73
N LEU A 109 -7.39 16.00 12.08
CA LEU A 109 -6.90 14.68 12.47
C LEU A 109 -5.47 14.50 12.01
N SER A 110 -4.68 13.78 12.78
CA SER A 110 -3.32 13.44 12.41
C SER A 110 -3.28 12.36 11.31
N ALA A 111 -2.17 12.30 10.57
CA ALA A 111 -2.00 11.34 9.49
C ALA A 111 -2.05 9.88 10.00
N GLU A 112 -1.53 9.63 11.20
CA GLU A 112 -1.56 8.32 11.85
C GLU A 112 -2.98 7.91 12.29
N GLU A 113 -3.81 8.84 12.74
CA GLU A 113 -5.23 8.56 13.06
C GLU A 113 -6.00 8.22 11.78
N MET A 114 -5.78 8.97 10.69
CA MET A 114 -6.39 8.66 9.40
C MET A 114 -5.90 7.35 8.79
N LEU A 115 -4.66 6.90 9.10
CA LEU A 115 -4.21 5.55 8.73
C LEU A 115 -5.03 4.48 9.44
N VAL A 116 -5.27 4.63 10.75
CA VAL A 116 -6.07 3.67 11.54
C VAL A 116 -7.50 3.62 11.04
N ASP A 117 -8.11 4.77 10.76
CA ASP A 117 -9.46 4.85 10.17
C ASP A 117 -9.52 4.10 8.82
N LYS A 118 -8.54 4.35 7.94
CA LYS A 118 -8.43 3.62 6.67
C LYS A 118 -8.24 2.12 6.86
N ALA A 119 -7.44 1.70 7.82
CA ALA A 119 -7.25 0.28 8.13
C ALA A 119 -8.55 -0.37 8.61
N GLN A 120 -9.34 0.33 9.43
CA GLN A 120 -10.66 -0.15 9.88
C GLN A 120 -11.63 -0.28 8.71
N LEU A 121 -11.67 0.68 7.79
CA LEU A 121 -12.48 0.59 6.57
C LEU A 121 -12.11 -0.63 5.71
N LEU A 122 -10.85 -1.03 5.74
CA LEU A 122 -10.33 -2.22 5.06
C LEU A 122 -10.41 -3.50 5.91
N ASN A 123 -11.10 -3.47 7.05
CA ASN A 123 -11.21 -4.58 8.02
C ASN A 123 -9.85 -5.17 8.45
N LEU A 124 -8.80 -4.35 8.47
CA LEU A 124 -7.46 -4.80 8.84
C LEU A 124 -7.27 -4.78 10.36
N THR A 125 -6.65 -5.83 10.86
CA THR A 125 -6.10 -5.87 12.22
C THR A 125 -4.80 -5.06 12.31
N ALA A 126 -4.35 -4.74 13.52
CA ALA A 126 -3.09 -4.02 13.71
C ALA A 126 -1.87 -4.74 13.08
N PRO A 127 -1.70 -6.08 13.21
CA PRO A 127 -0.65 -6.80 12.47
C PRO A 127 -0.76 -6.67 10.95
N GLU A 128 -1.96 -6.82 10.38
CA GLU A 128 -2.19 -6.70 8.93
C GLU A 128 -1.89 -5.29 8.43
N MET A 129 -2.34 -4.25 9.15
CA MET A 129 -1.98 -2.86 8.85
C MET A 129 -0.47 -2.65 8.87
N THR A 130 0.20 -3.19 9.90
CA THR A 130 1.65 -3.05 10.09
C THR A 130 2.44 -3.65 8.93
N VAL A 131 2.15 -4.90 8.56
CA VAL A 131 2.87 -5.54 7.43
C VAL A 131 2.60 -4.86 6.11
N LEU A 132 1.37 -4.38 5.87
CA LEU A 132 1.03 -3.68 4.64
C LEU A 132 1.77 -2.34 4.55
N VAL A 133 1.82 -1.54 5.61
CA VAL A 133 2.57 -0.29 5.58
C VAL A 133 4.05 -0.57 5.34
N GLY A 134 4.68 -1.46 6.11
CA GLY A 134 6.10 -1.79 5.94
C GLY A 134 6.43 -2.33 4.54
N GLY A 135 5.60 -3.23 4.01
CA GLY A 135 5.77 -3.78 2.67
C GLY A 135 5.58 -2.73 1.56
N MET A 136 4.54 -1.91 1.65
CA MET A 136 4.29 -0.83 0.69
C MET A 136 5.46 0.18 0.64
N ARG A 137 6.12 0.44 1.78
CA ARG A 137 7.32 1.30 1.84
C ARG A 137 8.51 0.66 1.11
N VAL A 138 8.85 -0.58 1.39
CA VAL A 138 9.99 -1.23 0.71
C VAL A 138 9.71 -1.49 -0.77
N LEU A 139 8.44 -1.66 -1.16
CA LEU A 139 8.02 -1.72 -2.55
C LEU A 139 8.06 -0.35 -3.26
N ASN A 140 8.34 0.74 -2.55
CA ASN A 140 8.39 2.11 -3.09
C ASN A 140 7.08 2.52 -3.79
N THR A 141 5.93 2.17 -3.20
CA THR A 141 4.59 2.43 -3.73
C THR A 141 3.98 3.73 -3.23
N ASN A 142 4.75 4.58 -2.58
CA ASN A 142 4.29 5.88 -2.12
C ASN A 142 3.73 6.74 -3.27
N PHE A 143 2.76 7.59 -2.92
CA PHE A 143 2.26 8.62 -3.83
C PHE A 143 3.42 9.46 -4.36
N ASP A 144 3.38 9.73 -5.67
CA ASP A 144 4.41 10.49 -6.41
C ASP A 144 5.85 9.96 -6.20
N LYS A 145 5.98 8.67 -5.90
CA LYS A 145 7.28 8.01 -5.64
C LYS A 145 8.11 8.67 -4.55
N SER A 146 7.45 9.32 -3.60
CA SER A 146 8.07 9.91 -2.43
C SER A 146 8.95 8.88 -1.70
N LYS A 147 10.11 9.31 -1.23
CA LYS A 147 11.05 8.48 -0.47
C LYS A 147 10.78 8.47 1.04
N LEU A 148 9.75 9.16 1.49
CA LEU A 148 9.38 9.20 2.91
C LEU A 148 8.98 7.80 3.41
N GLY A 149 9.64 7.31 4.44
CA GLY A 149 9.41 5.97 5.00
C GLY A 149 10.02 4.80 4.20
N VAL A 150 10.71 5.06 3.09
CA VAL A 150 11.37 4.02 2.30
C VAL A 150 12.70 3.66 2.95
N PHE A 151 12.63 2.89 4.05
CA PHE A 151 13.80 2.51 4.85
C PHE A 151 14.48 1.25 4.29
N THR A 152 14.91 1.30 3.06
CA THR A 152 15.63 0.20 2.41
C THR A 152 16.57 0.72 1.34
N ASN A 153 17.70 0.03 1.17
CA ASN A 153 18.64 0.22 0.06
C ASN A 153 18.30 -0.68 -1.15
N ARG A 154 17.26 -1.50 -1.03
CA ARG A 154 16.79 -2.46 -2.04
C ARG A 154 15.30 -2.22 -2.35
N PRO A 155 14.92 -1.03 -2.86
CA PRO A 155 13.53 -0.77 -3.21
C PRO A 155 13.03 -1.80 -4.23
N GLU A 156 11.72 -2.07 -4.20
CA GLU A 156 11.05 -3.07 -5.05
C GLU A 156 11.42 -4.55 -4.71
N ALA A 157 12.08 -4.79 -3.57
CA ALA A 157 12.24 -6.10 -2.97
C ALA A 157 11.39 -6.18 -1.69
N LEU A 158 10.57 -7.23 -1.57
CA LEU A 158 9.68 -7.41 -0.42
C LEU A 158 10.46 -7.96 0.78
N THR A 159 11.12 -7.06 1.48
CA THR A 159 11.96 -7.35 2.66
C THR A 159 11.37 -6.72 3.92
N ASN A 160 11.81 -7.18 5.09
CA ASN A 160 11.46 -6.57 6.38
C ASN A 160 12.33 -5.34 6.72
N ASP A 161 13.10 -4.82 5.76
CA ASP A 161 14.05 -3.70 5.95
C ASP A 161 13.41 -2.48 6.60
N PHE A 162 12.12 -2.20 6.33
CA PHE A 162 11.38 -1.10 6.96
C PHE A 162 11.46 -1.19 8.49
N PHE A 163 11.17 -2.34 9.06
CA PHE A 163 11.16 -2.53 10.51
C PHE A 163 12.57 -2.56 11.09
N VAL A 164 13.49 -3.23 10.43
CA VAL A 164 14.89 -3.29 10.85
C VAL A 164 15.50 -1.89 10.94
N ASN A 165 15.30 -1.06 9.92
CA ASN A 165 15.85 0.29 9.87
C ASN A 165 15.08 1.31 10.72
N LEU A 166 13.75 1.13 10.89
CA LEU A 166 12.95 1.95 11.81
C LEU A 166 13.43 1.79 13.27
N LEU A 167 13.77 0.56 13.65
CA LEU A 167 14.16 0.20 15.02
C LEU A 167 15.67 0.30 15.26
N ASP A 168 16.45 0.64 14.24
CA ASP A 168 17.91 0.78 14.35
C ASP A 168 18.29 1.89 15.34
N MET A 169 18.88 1.49 16.48
CA MET A 169 19.30 2.39 17.55
C MET A 169 20.49 3.30 17.16
N SER A 170 21.15 3.02 16.02
CA SER A 170 22.17 3.93 15.46
C SER A 170 21.55 5.16 14.78
N THR A 171 20.25 5.17 14.56
CA THR A 171 19.50 6.27 13.94
C THR A 171 18.84 7.15 15.00
N THR A 172 18.96 8.46 14.85
CA THR A 172 18.26 9.45 15.66
C THR A 172 17.29 10.23 14.79
N TRP A 173 16.01 10.26 15.19
CA TRP A 173 14.97 10.96 14.46
C TRP A 173 14.82 12.41 14.93
N LYS A 174 14.75 13.36 13.98
CA LYS A 174 14.56 14.79 14.26
C LYS A 174 13.58 15.38 13.26
N GLY A 175 12.63 16.17 13.75
CA GLY A 175 11.71 16.93 12.90
C GLY A 175 12.44 17.93 12.01
N ILE A 176 11.97 18.08 10.77
CA ILE A 176 12.51 19.07 9.83
C ILE A 176 11.89 20.44 10.13
N ALA A 177 12.71 21.48 10.12
CA ALA A 177 12.25 22.84 10.34
C ALA A 177 11.15 23.22 9.31
N GLY A 178 10.04 23.75 9.81
CA GLY A 178 8.91 24.16 8.96
C GLY A 178 7.91 23.03 8.62
N SER A 179 8.18 21.79 9.01
CA SER A 179 7.24 20.67 8.89
C SER A 179 6.93 20.07 10.25
N LYS A 180 5.63 19.78 10.50
CA LYS A 180 5.20 19.03 11.69
C LYS A 180 5.15 17.52 11.43
N ASP A 181 5.20 17.12 10.16
CA ASP A 181 4.84 15.77 9.72
C ASP A 181 6.01 15.02 9.07
N VAL A 182 7.16 15.70 8.86
CA VAL A 182 8.33 15.11 8.21
C VAL A 182 9.53 15.15 9.14
N PHE A 183 10.28 14.06 9.14
CA PHE A 183 11.42 13.82 10.02
C PHE A 183 12.62 13.31 9.21
N GLU A 184 13.82 13.63 9.70
CA GLU A 184 15.07 13.04 9.25
C GLU A 184 15.60 12.03 10.25
N GLY A 185 15.92 10.84 9.77
CA GLY A 185 16.70 9.84 10.49
C GLY A 185 18.18 10.04 10.21
N ARG A 186 18.95 10.42 11.24
CA ARG A 186 20.37 10.69 11.11
C ARG A 186 21.19 9.62 11.82
N ASP A 187 22.32 9.28 11.22
CA ASP A 187 23.31 8.45 11.91
C ASP A 187 23.79 9.15 13.19
N ARG A 188 23.75 8.43 14.30
CA ARG A 188 24.05 8.97 15.63
C ARG A 188 25.51 9.39 15.79
N LYS A 189 26.43 8.80 15.03
CA LYS A 189 27.86 9.08 15.10
C LYS A 189 28.30 10.15 14.10
N SER A 190 27.90 10.01 12.83
CA SER A 190 28.30 10.93 11.79
C SER A 190 27.40 12.15 11.66
N GLY A 191 26.14 12.07 12.12
CA GLY A 191 25.12 13.09 11.92
C GLY A 191 24.53 13.14 10.48
N GLU A 192 24.99 12.28 9.59
CA GLU A 192 24.51 12.22 8.21
C GLU A 192 23.07 11.73 8.14
N VAL A 193 22.29 12.28 7.19
CA VAL A 193 20.91 11.84 6.96
C VAL A 193 20.94 10.49 6.26
N LYS A 194 20.35 9.48 6.91
CA LYS A 194 20.17 8.13 6.37
C LYS A 194 18.79 7.96 5.73
N TRP A 195 17.76 8.47 6.41
CA TRP A 195 16.36 8.26 6.05
C TRP A 195 15.53 9.54 6.20
N THR A 196 14.39 9.57 5.53
CA THR A 196 13.33 10.56 5.79
C THR A 196 12.03 9.82 6.07
N ALA A 197 11.19 10.35 6.95
CA ALA A 197 9.96 9.69 7.40
C ALA A 197 8.82 10.67 7.59
N THR A 198 7.61 10.15 7.58
CA THR A 198 6.42 10.86 8.08
C THR A 198 6.07 10.40 9.49
N ARG A 199 5.09 11.08 10.11
CA ARG A 199 4.49 10.63 11.38
C ARG A 199 3.89 9.22 11.26
N VAL A 200 3.28 8.92 10.09
CA VAL A 200 2.73 7.60 9.78
C VAL A 200 3.79 6.50 9.86
N ASP A 201 5.00 6.78 9.41
CA ASP A 201 6.08 5.80 9.47
C ASP A 201 6.60 5.62 10.90
N LEU A 202 6.77 6.73 11.62
CA LEU A 202 7.39 6.72 12.95
C LEU A 202 6.45 6.21 14.06
N VAL A 203 5.13 6.21 13.85
CA VAL A 203 4.20 5.66 14.84
C VAL A 203 4.45 4.18 15.10
N PHE A 204 4.93 3.42 14.11
CA PHE A 204 5.32 2.01 14.26
C PHE A 204 6.58 1.80 15.13
N GLY A 205 7.32 2.87 15.42
CA GLY A 205 8.44 2.83 16.37
C GLY A 205 8.15 3.49 17.72
N SER A 206 7.05 4.24 17.83
CA SER A 206 6.76 5.09 19.01
C SER A 206 5.49 4.69 19.77
N ASN A 207 4.46 4.15 19.10
CA ASN A 207 3.28 3.58 19.77
C ASN A 207 3.63 2.20 20.34
N SER A 208 3.28 1.90 21.58
CA SER A 208 3.70 0.67 22.28
C SER A 208 3.22 -0.60 21.60
N GLU A 209 1.98 -0.63 21.12
CA GLU A 209 1.41 -1.80 20.43
C GLU A 209 2.03 -1.99 19.03
N LEU A 210 2.05 -0.93 18.22
CA LEU A 210 2.61 -0.99 16.88
C LEU A 210 4.12 -1.26 16.90
N ARG A 211 4.83 -0.75 17.91
CA ARG A 211 6.25 -1.03 18.12
C ARG A 211 6.50 -2.51 18.44
N ALA A 212 5.68 -3.12 19.30
CA ALA A 212 5.79 -4.55 19.58
C ALA A 212 5.61 -5.40 18.31
N LEU A 213 4.67 -5.02 17.43
CA LEU A 213 4.51 -5.66 16.13
C LEU A 213 5.72 -5.41 15.22
N ALA A 214 6.22 -4.17 15.17
CA ALA A 214 7.41 -3.84 14.40
C ALA A 214 8.65 -4.63 14.87
N GLU A 215 8.81 -4.85 16.17
CA GLU A 215 9.90 -5.68 16.74
C GLU A 215 9.81 -7.14 16.29
N VAL A 216 8.60 -7.72 16.22
CA VAL A 216 8.40 -9.07 15.67
C VAL A 216 8.91 -9.16 14.23
N TYR A 217 8.54 -8.19 13.38
CA TYR A 217 8.97 -8.21 11.98
C TYR A 217 10.41 -7.73 11.76
N GLY A 218 10.99 -7.00 12.73
CA GLY A 218 12.38 -6.55 12.71
C GLY A 218 13.39 -7.63 13.11
N CYS A 219 12.94 -8.78 13.62
CA CYS A 219 13.82 -9.89 13.98
C CYS A 219 14.50 -10.49 12.75
N ALA A 220 15.74 -11.00 12.93
CA ALA A 220 16.55 -11.55 11.84
C ALA A 220 15.94 -12.78 11.15
N ASP A 221 15.13 -13.55 11.87
CA ASP A 221 14.45 -14.76 11.40
C ASP A 221 13.02 -14.48 10.88
N SER A 222 12.59 -13.23 10.84
CA SER A 222 11.20 -12.86 10.49
C SER A 222 10.96 -12.63 8.99
N ASN A 223 11.96 -12.71 8.14
CA ASN A 223 11.81 -12.39 6.70
C ASN A 223 10.72 -13.23 6.03
N GLU A 224 10.72 -14.55 6.23
CA GLU A 224 9.73 -15.43 5.63
C GLU A 224 8.32 -15.17 6.19
N LYS A 225 8.24 -14.99 7.51
CA LYS A 225 6.98 -14.63 8.18
C LYS A 225 6.42 -13.32 7.63
N PHE A 226 7.26 -12.30 7.52
CA PHE A 226 6.86 -11.00 6.97
C PHE A 226 6.27 -11.13 5.57
N VAL A 227 6.95 -11.85 4.65
CA VAL A 227 6.48 -12.05 3.28
C VAL A 227 5.13 -12.78 3.26
N LYS A 228 4.96 -13.84 4.06
CA LYS A 228 3.71 -14.59 4.16
C LYS A 228 2.56 -13.73 4.69
N ASP A 229 2.80 -13.00 5.76
CA ASP A 229 1.78 -12.15 6.40
C ASP A 229 1.41 -10.96 5.49
N PHE A 230 2.38 -10.38 4.77
CA PHE A 230 2.10 -9.35 3.78
C PHE A 230 1.20 -9.88 2.66
N VAL A 231 1.51 -11.03 2.10
CA VAL A 231 0.70 -11.64 1.04
C VAL A 231 -0.71 -11.98 1.53
N ALA A 232 -0.85 -12.48 2.76
CA ALA A 232 -2.17 -12.76 3.35
C ALA A 232 -2.98 -11.47 3.52
N ALA A 233 -2.40 -10.41 4.08
CA ALA A 233 -3.06 -9.12 4.24
C ALA A 233 -3.39 -8.46 2.90
N TRP A 234 -2.49 -8.54 1.92
CA TRP A 234 -2.74 -8.08 0.55
C TRP A 234 -3.92 -8.80 -0.09
N THR A 235 -3.93 -10.14 -0.04
CA THR A 235 -5.02 -10.96 -0.61
C THR A 235 -6.35 -10.63 0.04
N LYS A 236 -6.36 -10.43 1.37
CA LYS A 236 -7.55 -9.99 2.09
C LYS A 236 -8.10 -8.67 1.54
N VAL A 237 -7.24 -7.66 1.39
CA VAL A 237 -7.66 -6.35 0.83
C VAL A 237 -8.15 -6.49 -0.61
N MET A 238 -7.45 -7.26 -1.44
CA MET A 238 -7.85 -7.46 -2.84
C MET A 238 -9.19 -8.20 -2.98
N ASN A 239 -9.62 -8.94 -1.98
CA ASN A 239 -10.88 -9.67 -1.99
C ASN A 239 -12.05 -8.96 -1.26
N LEU A 240 -11.84 -7.75 -0.72
CA LEU A 240 -12.90 -6.99 -0.05
C LEU A 240 -14.08 -6.65 -0.97
N ASP A 241 -13.85 -6.61 -2.26
CA ASP A 241 -14.86 -6.40 -3.28
C ASP A 241 -15.60 -7.70 -3.70
N ARG A 242 -15.20 -8.86 -3.17
CA ARG A 242 -15.71 -10.17 -3.58
C ARG A 242 -16.72 -10.69 -2.57
N PHE A 243 -17.99 -10.35 -2.75
CA PHE A 243 -19.11 -10.82 -1.92
C PHE A 243 -19.60 -12.22 -2.28
N ASP A 244 -19.01 -12.82 -3.29
CA ASP A 244 -19.27 -14.18 -3.76
C ASP A 244 -18.26 -15.21 -3.22
N LEU A 245 -17.23 -14.76 -2.51
CA LEU A 245 -16.28 -15.61 -1.79
C LEU A 245 -16.70 -15.69 -0.33
N ALA A 246 -17.70 -16.51 -0.03
CA ALA A 246 -18.17 -16.76 1.34
C ALA A 246 -17.40 -17.93 1.99
#